data_5f3255e5a47b1dab74a8048d4b339da8
#
_entry.id   5f3255e5a47b1dab74a8048d4b339da8
#
_cell.length_a   1.000
_cell.length_b   1.000
_cell.length_c   1.000
_cell.angle_alpha   90.00
_cell.angle_beta   90.00
_cell.angle_gamma   90.00
#
_symmetry.space_group_name_H-M   'P 1'
#
loop_
_entity.id
_entity.type
_entity.pdbx_description
1 polymer ?
#
loop_
_entity_poly.entity_id
_entity_poly.type
_entity_poly.pdbx_seq_one_letter_code
_entity_poly.pdbx_strand_id
1 'polypeptide(L)'
;MDSRYLQSFVYVAELGSIAEAARRLDLTPAAVGQRIKLLEQELGARLIQRSGRTVSATPAGARILERGRKVLRDIRDLRADIGEEGDLSGELRVGATPTLMTAVIPRLVSTLLGAHPLVDIYLEPGNSVALYGKVLDGDLDAALIIQP
;
A
#
# COMPACT_ATOMS: atom_id res chain seq x y z
N MET A 1 4.60 16.63 10.02
CA MET A 1 3.75 15.40 9.81
C MET A 1 4.66 14.19 9.78
N ASP A 2 4.46 13.22 10.68
CA ASP A 2 5.23 11.98 10.72
C ASP A 2 4.63 10.97 9.71
N SER A 3 5.46 10.46 8.81
CA SER A 3 5.03 9.48 7.80
C SER A 3 4.47 8.19 8.41
N ARG A 4 4.88 7.81 9.62
CA ARG A 4 4.36 6.66 10.35
C ARG A 4 2.88 6.84 10.74
N TYR A 5 2.44 8.07 10.99
CA TYR A 5 1.05 8.37 11.30
C TYR A 5 0.20 8.25 10.03
N LEU A 6 0.71 8.80 8.92
CA LEU A 6 0.08 8.67 7.62
C LEU A 6 -0.03 7.19 7.19
N GLN A 7 1.01 6.40 7.39
CA GLN A 7 1.02 4.96 7.11
C GLN A 7 -0.05 4.22 7.91
N SER A 8 -0.16 4.51 9.21
CA SER A 8 -1.18 3.90 10.07
C SER A 8 -2.60 4.23 9.59
N PHE A 9 -2.85 5.47 9.15
CA PHE A 9 -4.12 5.87 8.57
C PHE A 9 -4.43 5.11 7.28
N VAL A 10 -3.49 5.06 6.34
CA VAL A 10 -3.66 4.37 5.05
C VAL A 10 -4.01 2.90 5.27
N TYR A 11 -3.26 2.18 6.09
CA TYR A 11 -3.55 0.77 6.38
C TYR A 11 -4.92 0.56 7.05
N VAL A 12 -5.32 1.42 8.00
CA VAL A 12 -6.64 1.29 8.63
C VAL A 12 -7.76 1.56 7.63
N ALA A 13 -7.59 2.55 6.76
CA ALA A 13 -8.59 2.88 5.73
C ALA A 13 -8.75 1.75 4.69
N GLU A 14 -7.66 1.09 4.32
CA GLU A 14 -7.65 -0.01 3.35
C GLU A 14 -8.19 -1.32 3.93
N LEU A 15 -7.75 -1.67 5.13
CA LEU A 15 -8.10 -2.94 5.77
C LEU A 15 -9.44 -2.88 6.50
N GLY A 16 -10.00 -1.70 6.73
CA GLY A 16 -11.24 -1.51 7.45
C GLY A 16 -11.17 -1.90 8.94
N SER A 17 -9.95 -2.08 9.49
CA SER A 17 -9.73 -2.59 10.83
C SER A 17 -8.44 -2.05 11.45
N ILE A 18 -8.55 -1.47 12.64
CA ILE A 18 -7.37 -1.03 13.41
C ILE A 18 -6.53 -2.25 13.85
N ALA A 19 -7.17 -3.35 14.22
CA ALA A 19 -6.47 -4.55 14.68
C ALA A 19 -5.67 -5.20 13.53
N GLU A 20 -6.24 -5.23 12.32
CA GLU A 20 -5.57 -5.75 11.13
C GLU A 20 -4.37 -4.88 10.74
N ALA A 21 -4.56 -3.56 10.70
CA ALA A 21 -3.48 -2.61 10.45
C ALA A 21 -2.37 -2.71 11.50
N ALA A 22 -2.72 -2.93 12.77
CA ALA A 22 -1.76 -3.11 13.84
C ALA A 22 -0.89 -4.36 13.63
N ARG A 23 -1.49 -5.49 13.23
CA ARG A 23 -0.76 -6.71 12.87
C ARG A 23 0.21 -6.48 11.69
N ARG A 24 -0.26 -5.78 10.66
CA ARG A 24 0.55 -5.47 9.46
C ARG A 24 1.73 -4.55 9.78
N LEU A 25 1.58 -3.68 10.76
CA LEU A 25 2.60 -2.70 11.17
C LEU A 25 3.49 -3.17 12.32
N ASP A 26 3.27 -4.38 12.83
CA ASP A 26 3.91 -4.91 14.05
C ASP A 26 3.74 -3.96 15.25
N LEU A 27 2.50 -3.51 15.46
CA LEU A 27 2.11 -2.57 16.50
C LEU A 27 0.91 -3.09 17.30
N THR A 28 0.66 -2.45 18.44
CA THR A 28 -0.59 -2.66 19.17
C THR A 28 -1.73 -1.83 18.54
N PRO A 29 -3.00 -2.28 18.63
CA PRO A 29 -4.15 -1.48 18.18
C PRO A 29 -4.24 -0.10 18.84
N ALA A 30 -3.83 0.00 20.10
CA ALA A 30 -3.77 1.27 20.83
C ALA A 30 -2.74 2.24 20.21
N ALA A 31 -1.56 1.73 19.84
CA ALA A 31 -0.52 2.54 19.19
C ALA A 31 -0.98 3.05 17.81
N VAL A 32 -1.63 2.20 17.01
CA VAL A 32 -2.21 2.61 15.72
C VAL A 32 -3.28 3.68 15.92
N GLY A 33 -4.20 3.47 16.85
CA GLY A 33 -5.23 4.45 17.20
C GLY A 33 -4.64 5.80 17.62
N GLN A 34 -3.57 5.78 18.44
CA GLN A 34 -2.89 7.00 18.87
C GLN A 34 -2.21 7.73 17.70
N ARG A 35 -1.55 7.01 16.79
CA ARG A 35 -0.93 7.59 15.59
C ARG A 35 -1.96 8.28 14.70
N ILE A 36 -3.11 7.66 14.48
CA ILE A 36 -4.20 8.26 13.69
C ILE A 36 -4.75 9.50 14.39
N LYS A 37 -4.95 9.44 15.71
CA LYS A 37 -5.43 10.59 16.48
C LYS A 37 -4.48 11.79 16.38
N LEU A 38 -3.17 11.56 16.42
CA LEU A 38 -2.16 12.60 16.25
C LEU A 38 -2.19 13.19 14.83
N LEU A 39 -2.37 12.35 13.80
CA LEU A 39 -2.54 12.81 12.42
C LEU A 39 -3.79 13.67 12.26
N GLU A 40 -4.92 13.23 12.82
CA GLU A 40 -6.19 13.98 12.81
C GLU A 40 -6.07 15.35 13.50
N GLN A 41 -5.36 15.41 14.62
CA GLN A 41 -5.08 16.65 15.33
C GLN A 41 -4.21 17.59 14.50
N GLU A 42 -3.17 17.08 13.85
CA GLU A 42 -2.28 17.87 13.01
C GLU A 42 -3.00 18.41 11.76
N LEU A 43 -3.89 17.64 11.17
CA LEU A 43 -4.64 18.02 9.97
C LEU A 43 -5.95 18.77 10.29
N GLY A 44 -6.35 18.84 11.55
CA GLY A 44 -7.56 19.51 11.98
C GLY A 44 -8.86 18.85 11.51
N ALA A 45 -8.82 17.57 11.14
CA ALA A 45 -9.98 16.86 10.60
C ALA A 45 -9.98 15.38 11.01
N ARG A 46 -11.18 14.83 11.23
CA ARG A 46 -11.35 13.40 11.39
C ARG A 46 -11.15 12.68 10.07
N LEU A 47 -10.32 11.63 10.05
CA LEU A 47 -9.97 10.87 8.86
C LEU A 47 -10.63 9.49 8.81
N ILE A 48 -10.95 8.94 9.98
CA ILE A 48 -11.63 7.66 10.11
C ILE A 48 -12.91 7.79 10.91
N GLN A 49 -13.85 6.91 10.63
CA GLN A 49 -15.12 6.76 11.35
C GLN A 49 -15.45 5.28 11.54
N ARG A 50 -16.22 4.99 12.60
CA ARG A 50 -16.76 3.64 12.80
C ARG A 50 -18.00 3.44 11.92
N SER A 51 -18.04 2.32 11.22
CA SER A 51 -19.19 1.85 10.44
C SER A 51 -19.57 0.46 10.93
N GLY A 52 -20.39 0.39 11.96
CA GLY A 52 -20.72 -0.87 12.64
C GLY A 52 -19.47 -1.51 13.27
N ARG A 53 -19.10 -2.69 12.77
CA ARG A 53 -17.94 -3.47 13.25
C ARG A 53 -16.63 -3.12 12.52
N THR A 54 -16.69 -2.29 11.48
CA THR A 54 -15.55 -1.91 10.66
C THR A 54 -15.20 -0.43 10.88
N VAL A 55 -14.06 -0.03 10.35
CA VAL A 55 -13.61 1.35 10.28
C VAL A 55 -13.52 1.75 8.81
N SER A 56 -14.03 2.92 8.47
CA SER A 56 -13.96 3.48 7.11
C SER A 56 -13.37 4.87 7.14
N ALA A 57 -12.85 5.33 5.99
CA ALA A 57 -12.43 6.70 5.83
C ALA A 57 -13.65 7.64 5.88
N THR A 58 -13.50 8.80 6.51
CA THR A 58 -14.45 9.90 6.39
C THR A 58 -14.33 10.55 4.99
N PRO A 59 -15.25 11.46 4.59
CA PRO A 59 -15.06 12.25 3.36
C PRO A 59 -13.72 13.00 3.32
N ALA A 60 -13.24 13.51 4.45
CA ALA A 60 -11.92 14.12 4.56
C ALA A 60 -10.80 13.09 4.39
N GLY A 61 -10.92 11.93 5.05
CA GLY A 61 -10.00 10.82 4.92
C GLY A 61 -9.91 10.30 3.48
N ALA A 62 -11.05 10.11 2.81
CA ALA A 62 -11.08 9.65 1.42
C ALA A 62 -10.32 10.60 0.47
N ARG A 63 -10.46 11.92 0.65
CA ARG A 63 -9.74 12.91 -0.16
C ARG A 63 -8.22 12.84 -0.01
N ILE A 64 -7.73 12.51 1.19
CA ILE A 64 -6.28 12.47 1.44
C ILE A 64 -5.68 11.07 1.29
N LEU A 65 -6.51 10.01 1.23
CA LEU A 65 -6.05 8.62 1.18
C LEU A 65 -5.14 8.37 -0.02
N GLU A 66 -5.57 8.78 -1.19
CA GLU A 66 -4.83 8.61 -2.43
C GLU A 66 -3.51 9.39 -2.44
N ARG A 67 -3.56 10.66 -2.01
CA ARG A 67 -2.35 11.47 -1.85
C ARG A 67 -1.42 10.91 -0.78
N GLY A 68 -1.98 10.39 0.30
CA GLY A 68 -1.23 9.74 1.37
C GLY A 68 -0.45 8.52 0.88
N ARG A 69 -1.09 7.70 0.05
CA ARG A 69 -0.41 6.57 -0.62
C ARG A 69 0.77 7.04 -1.46
N LYS A 70 0.56 8.08 -2.28
CA LYS A 70 1.63 8.63 -3.10
C LYS A 70 2.81 9.14 -2.26
N VAL A 71 2.55 9.90 -1.22
CA VAL A 71 3.60 10.40 -0.31
C VAL A 71 4.37 9.26 0.33
N LEU A 72 3.70 8.18 0.76
CA LEU A 72 4.36 7.03 1.34
C LEU A 72 5.23 6.28 0.31
N ARG A 73 4.79 6.22 -0.95
CA ARG A 73 5.62 5.69 -2.05
C ARG A 73 6.85 6.56 -2.27
N ASP A 74 6.67 7.87 -2.45
CA ASP A 74 7.77 8.81 -2.66
C ASP A 74 8.83 8.70 -1.54
N ILE A 75 8.40 8.54 -0.27
CA ILE A 75 9.33 8.31 0.86
C ILE A 75 10.05 6.97 0.75
N ARG A 76 9.38 5.93 0.25
CA ARG A 76 9.97 4.61 0.04
C ARG A 76 11.02 4.66 -1.07
N ASP A 77 10.68 5.31 -2.18
CA ASP A 77 11.55 5.48 -3.33
C ASP A 77 12.83 6.26 -2.95
N LEU A 78 12.68 7.35 -2.16
CA LEU A 78 13.83 8.08 -1.61
C LEU A 78 14.76 7.21 -0.77
N ARG A 79 14.24 6.22 -0.07
CA ARG A 79 15.07 5.29 0.71
C ARG A 79 15.75 4.25 -0.17
N ALA A 80 15.08 3.82 -1.23
CA ALA A 80 15.64 2.91 -2.21
C ALA A 80 16.79 3.55 -2.99
N ASP A 81 16.70 4.85 -3.31
CA ASP A 81 17.75 5.61 -4.00
C ASP A 81 19.06 5.70 -3.19
N ILE A 82 18.99 5.56 -1.86
CA ILE A 82 20.17 5.62 -0.96
C ILE A 82 20.69 4.22 -0.62
N GLY A 83 19.89 3.16 -0.88
CA GLY A 83 20.27 1.78 -0.61
C GLY A 83 21.47 1.34 -1.45
N GLU A 84 22.45 0.68 -0.83
CA GLU A 84 23.56 0.06 -1.57
C GLU A 84 23.02 -1.00 -2.54
N GLU A 85 23.61 -1.10 -3.74
CA GLU A 85 23.32 -2.15 -4.71
C GLU A 85 23.48 -3.52 -4.05
N GLY A 86 22.38 -4.24 -3.81
CA GLY A 86 22.47 -5.62 -3.33
C GLY A 86 21.23 -6.16 -2.63
N ASP A 87 20.65 -5.45 -1.73
CA ASP A 87 19.50 -5.94 -0.93
C ASP A 87 18.21 -5.19 -1.26
N LEU A 88 17.56 -5.58 -2.36
CA LEU A 88 16.20 -5.11 -2.64
C LEU A 88 15.26 -5.60 -1.53
N SER A 89 14.59 -4.67 -0.88
CA SER A 89 13.61 -4.95 0.16
C SER A 89 12.41 -4.01 0.05
N GLY A 90 11.29 -4.43 0.61
CA GLY A 90 10.06 -3.65 0.61
C GLY A 90 8.95 -4.29 -0.23
N GLU A 91 7.81 -3.61 -0.35
CA GLU A 91 6.63 -4.13 -1.05
C GLU A 91 6.66 -3.73 -2.53
N LEU A 92 6.61 -4.73 -3.41
CA LEU A 92 6.42 -4.58 -4.85
C LEU A 92 4.96 -4.92 -5.21
N ARG A 93 4.23 -3.96 -5.78
CA ARG A 93 2.82 -4.10 -6.15
C ARG A 93 2.68 -4.32 -7.65
N VAL A 94 2.33 -5.53 -8.06
CA VAL A 94 2.23 -5.91 -9.47
C VAL A 94 0.80 -6.30 -9.83
N GLY A 95 0.27 -5.65 -10.86
CA GLY A 95 -0.98 -6.05 -11.49
C GLY A 95 -0.76 -7.02 -12.64
N ALA A 96 -1.67 -7.96 -12.86
CA ALA A 96 -1.64 -8.78 -14.06
C ALA A 96 -3.04 -9.17 -14.52
N THR A 97 -3.20 -9.33 -15.85
CA THR A 97 -4.43 -9.92 -16.39
C THR A 97 -4.55 -11.38 -15.95
N PRO A 98 -5.77 -11.96 -15.83
CA PRO A 98 -5.96 -13.33 -15.33
C PRO A 98 -5.10 -14.38 -16.03
N THR A 99 -4.94 -14.27 -17.35
CA THR A 99 -4.10 -15.19 -18.13
C THR A 99 -2.62 -15.09 -17.72
N LEU A 100 -2.10 -13.87 -17.55
CA LEU A 100 -0.70 -13.67 -17.15
C LEU A 100 -0.49 -13.99 -15.67
N MET A 101 -1.51 -13.79 -14.83
CA MET A 101 -1.48 -14.17 -13.42
C MET A 101 -1.21 -15.66 -13.23
N THR A 102 -1.76 -16.50 -14.10
CA THR A 102 -1.56 -17.96 -14.03
C THR A 102 -0.36 -18.44 -14.81
N ALA A 103 -0.06 -17.83 -15.96
CA ALA A 103 0.98 -18.34 -16.88
C ALA A 103 2.38 -17.78 -16.59
N VAL A 104 2.49 -16.55 -16.13
CA VAL A 104 3.78 -15.83 -16.06
C VAL A 104 4.17 -15.48 -14.61
N ILE A 105 3.22 -14.96 -13.84
CA ILE A 105 3.48 -14.46 -12.48
C ILE A 105 4.13 -15.49 -11.56
N PRO A 106 3.73 -16.77 -11.49
CA PRO A 106 4.33 -17.72 -10.57
C PRO A 106 5.85 -17.89 -10.78
N ARG A 107 6.29 -17.93 -12.05
CA ARG A 107 7.71 -18.04 -12.38
C ARG A 107 8.46 -16.75 -12.05
N LEU A 108 7.89 -15.61 -12.35
CA LEU A 108 8.48 -14.30 -12.06
C LEU A 108 8.65 -14.11 -10.55
N VAL A 109 7.62 -14.39 -9.75
CA VAL A 109 7.65 -14.31 -8.30
C VAL A 109 8.70 -15.26 -7.70
N SER A 110 8.72 -16.51 -8.16
CA SER A 110 9.72 -17.49 -7.70
C SER A 110 11.15 -17.03 -7.97
N THR A 111 11.40 -16.48 -9.15
CA THR A 111 12.72 -15.98 -9.54
C THR A 111 13.12 -14.76 -8.70
N LEU A 112 12.18 -13.81 -8.54
CA LEU A 112 12.43 -12.58 -7.79
C LEU A 112 12.69 -12.85 -6.31
N LEU A 113 11.84 -13.65 -5.66
CA LEU A 113 12.00 -13.99 -4.24
C LEU A 113 13.23 -14.85 -3.99
N GLY A 114 13.64 -15.68 -4.97
CA GLY A 114 14.89 -16.45 -4.91
C GLY A 114 16.13 -15.56 -4.91
N ALA A 115 16.09 -14.45 -5.66
CA ALA A 115 17.19 -13.48 -5.73
C ALA A 115 17.12 -12.42 -4.60
N HIS A 116 15.93 -12.03 -4.19
CA HIS A 116 15.67 -10.94 -3.24
C HIS A 116 14.62 -11.34 -2.18
N PRO A 117 15.02 -12.15 -1.18
CA PRO A 117 14.08 -12.72 -0.20
C PRO A 117 13.43 -11.70 0.74
N LEU A 118 13.93 -10.46 0.78
CA LEU A 118 13.39 -9.36 1.60
C LEU A 118 12.32 -8.55 0.87
N VAL A 119 12.01 -8.88 -0.38
CA VAL A 119 10.93 -8.24 -1.15
C VAL A 119 9.59 -8.89 -0.77
N ASP A 120 8.62 -8.07 -0.40
CA ASP A 120 7.23 -8.48 -0.22
C ASP A 120 6.45 -8.19 -1.52
N ILE A 121 5.68 -9.14 -2.04
CA ILE A 121 5.00 -8.99 -3.32
C ILE A 121 3.49 -8.96 -3.11
N TYR A 122 2.87 -7.84 -3.51
CA TYR A 122 1.43 -7.73 -3.63
C TYR A 122 1.00 -7.97 -5.07
N LEU A 123 0.05 -8.89 -5.29
CA LEU A 123 -0.46 -9.22 -6.62
C LEU A 123 -1.93 -8.81 -6.75
N GLU A 124 -2.25 -8.10 -7.81
CA GLU A 124 -3.62 -7.68 -8.11
C GLU A 124 -4.07 -8.17 -9.50
N PRO A 125 -5.13 -9.00 -9.59
CA PRO A 125 -5.74 -9.35 -10.86
C PRO A 125 -6.62 -8.22 -11.38
N GLY A 126 -6.60 -7.98 -12.70
CA GLY A 126 -7.44 -6.95 -13.30
C GLY A 126 -7.45 -7.00 -14.82
N ASN A 127 -8.30 -6.17 -15.44
CA ASN A 127 -8.23 -5.96 -16.88
C ASN A 127 -7.17 -4.92 -17.25
N SER A 128 -6.70 -4.94 -18.51
CA SER A 128 -5.61 -4.07 -18.97
C SER A 128 -5.84 -2.59 -18.71
N VAL A 129 -7.06 -2.10 -18.94
CA VAL A 129 -7.39 -0.67 -18.78
C VAL A 129 -7.32 -0.24 -17.32
N ALA A 130 -7.93 -1.02 -16.44
CA ALA A 130 -7.93 -0.73 -15.00
C ALA A 130 -6.51 -0.79 -14.41
N LEU A 131 -5.74 -1.82 -14.78
CA LEU A 131 -4.37 -1.97 -14.31
C LEU A 131 -3.45 -0.85 -14.83
N TYR A 132 -3.63 -0.43 -16.09
CA TYR A 132 -2.90 0.71 -16.65
C TYR A 132 -3.18 1.99 -15.87
N GLY A 133 -4.45 2.29 -15.57
CA GLY A 133 -4.83 3.42 -14.73
C GLY A 133 -4.15 3.38 -13.36
N LYS A 134 -4.15 2.22 -12.69
CA LYS A 134 -3.51 2.04 -11.39
C LYS A 134 -1.99 2.23 -11.38
N VAL A 135 -1.31 1.91 -12.49
CA VAL A 135 0.12 2.22 -12.62
C VAL A 135 0.33 3.72 -12.80
N LEU A 136 -0.49 4.40 -13.62
CA LEU A 136 -0.40 5.87 -13.77
C LEU A 136 -0.68 6.61 -12.47
N ASP A 137 -1.68 6.14 -11.70
CA ASP A 137 -2.03 6.71 -10.40
C ASP A 137 -1.02 6.32 -9.30
N GLY A 138 -0.11 5.38 -9.63
CA GLY A 138 0.90 4.86 -8.73
C GLY A 138 0.34 3.94 -7.64
N ASP A 139 -0.83 3.36 -7.83
CA ASP A 139 -1.39 2.32 -6.95
C ASP A 139 -0.71 0.97 -7.15
N LEU A 140 -0.13 0.77 -8.34
CA LEU A 140 0.73 -0.35 -8.69
C LEU A 140 2.09 0.18 -9.17
N ASP A 141 3.15 -0.56 -8.84
CA ASP A 141 4.51 -0.24 -9.31
C ASP A 141 4.70 -0.73 -10.77
N ALA A 142 4.03 -1.83 -11.13
CA ALA A 142 4.06 -2.40 -12.48
C ALA A 142 2.77 -3.14 -12.81
N ALA A 143 2.51 -3.31 -14.10
CA ALA A 143 1.44 -4.19 -14.57
C ALA A 143 1.85 -4.99 -15.81
N LEU A 144 1.54 -6.29 -15.79
CA LEU A 144 1.62 -7.16 -16.95
C LEU A 144 0.25 -7.20 -17.62
N ILE A 145 0.17 -6.57 -18.79
CA ILE A 145 -1.07 -6.46 -19.55
C ILE A 145 -0.89 -7.00 -20.95
N ILE A 146 -1.97 -7.46 -21.54
CA ILE A 146 -2.01 -7.79 -22.95
C ILE A 146 -2.53 -6.55 -23.68
N GLN A 147 -1.77 -6.05 -24.63
CA GLN A 147 -2.20 -4.94 -25.45
C GLN A 147 -3.43 -5.37 -26.26
N PRO A 148 -4.51 -4.55 -26.28
CA PRO A 148 -5.69 -4.85 -27.05
C PRO A 148 -5.42 -4.80 -28.55
#